data_08b1407c155a9fb7aad285e5e1a986c9
#
_entry.id   08b1407c155a9fb7aad285e5e1a986c9
#
_cell.length_a   1.000
_cell.length_b   1.000
_cell.length_c   1.000
_cell.angle_alpha   90.00
_cell.angle_beta   90.00
_cell.angle_gamma   90.00
#
_symmetry.space_group_name_H-M   'P 1'
#
loop_
_entity.id
_entity.type
_entity.pdbx_description
1 polymer ?
#
loop_
_entity_poly.entity_id
_entity_poly.type
_entity_poly.pdbx_seq_one_letter_code
_entity_poly.pdbx_strand_id
1 'polypeptide(L)'
;MNQLKGLIGLLFVLSNVNMASASFYDTGTLAGFCNEHIKFVDLEEKHDRLAAGICQGYLASKIEVMTLSQALCQRETLNLDQLAADFVAYVAEEPQRATTSATRGVVEVLQAKHGCVLD
;
A
#
# COMPACT_ATOMS: atom_id res chain seq x y z
N MET A 1 12.91 -37.57 -23.03
CA MET A 1 11.52 -37.47 -22.54
C MET A 1 11.41 -37.03 -21.06
N ASN A 2 12.29 -37.48 -20.19
CA ASN A 2 12.26 -37.07 -18.79
C ASN A 2 12.63 -35.59 -18.56
N GLN A 3 13.38 -34.97 -19.48
CA GLN A 3 13.78 -33.56 -19.41
C GLN A 3 12.63 -32.60 -19.70
N LEU A 4 11.68 -33.01 -20.56
CA LEU A 4 10.52 -32.18 -20.92
C LEU A 4 9.54 -32.04 -19.76
N LYS A 5 9.36 -33.12 -18.98
CA LYS A 5 8.49 -33.09 -17.79
C LYS A 5 9.03 -32.21 -16.68
N GLY A 6 10.35 -32.16 -16.53
CA GLY A 6 11.00 -31.28 -15.55
C GLY A 6 10.89 -29.79 -15.90
N LEU A 7 10.95 -29.47 -17.22
CA LEU A 7 10.84 -28.11 -17.70
C LEU A 7 9.42 -27.54 -17.50
N ILE A 8 8.38 -28.35 -17.74
CA ILE A 8 6.98 -27.94 -17.54
C ILE A 8 6.70 -27.68 -16.06
N GLY A 9 7.23 -28.53 -15.16
CA GLY A 9 7.09 -28.34 -13.72
C GLY A 9 7.79 -27.07 -13.23
N LEU A 10 8.98 -26.76 -13.79
CA LEU A 10 9.73 -25.55 -13.45
C LEU A 10 9.01 -24.27 -13.88
N LEU A 11 8.43 -24.26 -15.08
CA LEU A 11 7.65 -23.14 -15.59
C LEU A 11 6.41 -22.87 -14.74
N PHE A 12 5.74 -23.92 -14.27
CA PHE A 12 4.56 -23.79 -13.42
C PHE A 12 4.91 -23.19 -12.05
N VAL A 13 6.03 -23.63 -11.46
CA VAL A 13 6.51 -23.09 -10.17
C VAL A 13 6.90 -21.62 -10.29
N LEU A 14 7.55 -21.20 -11.37
CA LEU A 14 7.91 -19.81 -11.62
C LEU A 14 6.68 -18.92 -11.79
N SER A 15 5.62 -19.41 -12.44
CA SER A 15 4.35 -18.67 -12.59
C SER A 15 3.70 -18.42 -11.22
N ASN A 16 3.70 -19.41 -10.33
CA ASN A 16 3.15 -19.28 -8.98
C ASN A 16 3.95 -18.29 -8.12
N VAL A 17 5.29 -18.32 -8.23
CA VAL A 17 6.17 -17.39 -7.50
C VAL A 17 5.92 -15.95 -7.95
N ASN A 18 5.74 -15.70 -9.27
CA ASN A 18 5.47 -14.38 -9.80
C ASN A 18 4.11 -13.82 -9.31
N MET A 19 3.11 -14.67 -9.11
CA MET A 19 1.80 -14.25 -8.58
C MET A 19 1.84 -13.95 -7.08
N ALA A 20 2.74 -14.62 -6.32
CA ALA A 20 2.86 -14.46 -4.87
C ALA A 20 3.64 -13.20 -4.46
N SER A 21 4.44 -12.58 -5.37
CA SER A 21 5.33 -11.47 -5.06
C SER A 21 4.82 -10.11 -5.53
N ALA A 22 3.48 -9.95 -5.68
CA ALA A 22 2.87 -8.72 -6.20
C ALA A 22 2.98 -7.51 -5.25
N SER A 23 3.26 -7.72 -3.96
CA SER A 23 3.44 -6.64 -3.00
C SER A 23 4.44 -7.05 -1.92
N PHE A 24 5.32 -6.12 -1.56
CA PHE A 24 6.32 -6.35 -0.53
C PHE A 24 5.72 -6.35 0.88
N TYR A 25 4.72 -5.49 1.12
CA TYR A 25 4.00 -5.42 2.39
C TYR A 25 2.53 -5.73 2.18
N ASP A 26 1.89 -6.29 3.21
CA ASP A 26 0.44 -6.31 3.26
C ASP A 26 -0.11 -5.01 3.88
N THR A 27 -1.40 -4.81 3.70
CA THR A 27 -2.10 -3.60 4.17
C THR A 27 -2.01 -3.44 5.69
N GLY A 28 -2.11 -4.54 6.43
CA GLY A 28 -2.02 -4.51 7.90
C GLY A 28 -0.64 -4.08 8.39
N THR A 29 0.42 -4.59 7.77
CA THR A 29 1.79 -4.20 8.10
C THR A 29 2.02 -2.72 7.82
N LEU A 30 1.59 -2.23 6.67
CA LEU A 30 1.71 -0.81 6.34
C LEU A 30 0.89 0.06 7.29
N ALA A 31 -0.31 -0.37 7.66
CA ALA A 31 -1.12 0.36 8.64
C ALA A 31 -0.41 0.48 10.00
N GLY A 32 0.30 -0.57 10.43
CA GLY A 32 1.14 -0.53 11.63
C GLY A 32 2.25 0.52 11.52
N PHE A 33 2.91 0.59 10.37
CA PHE A 33 3.93 1.63 10.13
C PHE A 33 3.31 3.03 10.13
N CYS A 34 2.12 3.18 9.55
CA CYS A 34 1.43 4.46 9.51
C CYS A 34 0.91 4.90 10.89
N ASN A 35 0.60 3.97 11.77
CA ASN A 35 0.33 4.29 13.19
C ASN A 35 1.54 4.94 13.84
N GLU A 36 2.75 4.45 13.56
CA GLU A 36 3.96 5.06 14.09
C GLU A 36 4.20 6.47 13.50
N HIS A 37 3.84 6.68 12.25
CA HIS A 37 3.87 8.02 11.66
C HIS A 37 2.89 8.98 12.34
N ILE A 38 1.69 8.52 12.68
CA ILE A 38 0.69 9.33 13.40
C ILE A 38 1.23 9.72 14.78
N LYS A 39 1.86 8.80 15.50
CA LYS A 39 2.50 9.10 16.79
C LYS A 39 3.58 10.16 16.64
N PHE A 40 4.39 10.08 15.58
CA PHE A 40 5.42 11.07 15.28
C PHE A 40 4.80 12.46 15.07
N VAL A 41 3.73 12.55 14.27
CA VAL A 41 3.03 13.81 14.00
C VAL A 41 2.43 14.39 15.28
N ASP A 42 1.88 13.54 16.16
CA ASP A 42 1.27 13.93 17.43
C ASP A 42 2.32 14.23 18.52
N LEU A 43 3.60 14.21 18.18
CA LEU A 43 4.72 14.49 19.09
C LEU A 43 4.81 13.52 20.28
N GLU A 44 4.37 12.28 20.09
CA GLU A 44 4.54 11.25 21.11
C GLU A 44 6.02 10.84 21.20
N GLU A 45 6.54 10.77 22.43
CA GLU A 45 7.96 10.47 22.69
C GLU A 45 8.35 9.08 22.21
N LYS A 46 7.45 8.11 22.33
CA LYS A 46 7.70 6.71 21.95
C LYS A 46 7.05 6.42 20.60
N HIS A 47 7.85 6.41 19.57
CA HIS A 47 7.44 5.97 18.23
C HIS A 47 8.62 5.33 17.52
N ASP A 48 8.34 4.45 16.57
CA ASP A 48 9.34 3.82 15.73
C ASP A 48 9.60 4.72 14.51
N ARG A 49 10.76 5.37 14.49
CA ARG A 49 11.13 6.31 13.42
C ARG A 49 11.30 5.61 12.07
N LEU A 50 11.82 4.38 12.07
CA LEU A 50 11.98 3.63 10.84
C LEU A 50 10.62 3.28 10.25
N ALA A 51 9.72 2.75 11.06
CA ALA A 51 8.36 2.43 10.64
C ALA A 51 7.61 3.66 10.12
N ALA A 52 7.72 4.78 10.82
CA ALA A 52 7.13 6.05 10.38
C ALA A 52 7.67 6.50 9.03
N GLY A 53 8.98 6.38 8.82
CA GLY A 53 9.63 6.71 7.55
C GLY A 53 9.19 5.81 6.40
N ILE A 54 9.01 4.51 6.66
CA ILE A 54 8.49 3.56 5.67
C ILE A 54 7.07 3.96 5.25
N CYS A 55 6.21 4.30 6.20
CA CYS A 55 4.86 4.80 5.90
C CYS A 55 4.92 6.01 4.98
N GLN A 56 5.68 7.02 5.35
CA GLN A 56 5.81 8.26 4.56
C GLN A 56 6.28 7.99 3.13
N GLY A 57 7.37 7.23 2.99
CA GLY A 57 7.94 6.92 1.68
C GLY A 57 7.01 6.08 0.82
N TYR A 58 6.36 5.10 1.42
CA TYR A 58 5.43 4.23 0.71
C TYR A 58 4.22 5.02 0.17
N LEU A 59 3.58 5.82 1.02
CA LEU A 59 2.44 6.64 0.63
C LEU A 59 2.84 7.67 -0.44
N ALA A 60 3.96 8.35 -0.25
CA ALA A 60 4.47 9.32 -1.21
C ALA A 60 4.71 8.69 -2.57
N SER A 61 5.28 7.48 -2.62
CA SER A 61 5.53 6.78 -3.88
C SER A 61 4.23 6.45 -4.63
N LYS A 62 3.17 6.08 -3.92
CA LYS A 62 1.87 5.78 -4.54
C LYS A 62 1.19 7.05 -5.07
N ILE A 63 1.31 8.15 -4.34
CA ILE A 63 0.83 9.46 -4.82
C ILE A 63 1.51 9.82 -6.14
N GLU A 64 2.84 9.67 -6.20
CA GLU A 64 3.59 9.98 -7.42
C GLU A 64 3.16 9.12 -8.60
N VAL A 65 3.05 7.80 -8.41
CA VAL A 65 2.63 6.88 -9.47
C VAL A 65 1.22 7.21 -9.96
N MET A 66 0.28 7.44 -9.05
CA MET A 66 -1.09 7.76 -9.42
C MET A 66 -1.21 9.15 -10.06
N THR A 67 -0.35 10.08 -9.69
CA THR A 67 -0.27 11.40 -10.33
C THR A 67 0.23 11.25 -11.77
N LEU A 68 1.28 10.47 -11.99
CA LEU A 68 1.83 10.24 -13.33
C LEU A 68 0.83 9.51 -14.24
N SER A 69 0.04 8.61 -13.70
CA SER A 69 -1.00 7.88 -14.44
C SER A 69 -2.30 8.66 -14.59
N GLN A 70 -2.35 9.90 -14.08
CA GLN A 70 -3.53 10.77 -14.12
C GLN A 70 -4.76 10.19 -13.42
N ALA A 71 -4.54 9.38 -12.39
CA ALA A 71 -5.60 8.74 -11.61
C ALA A 71 -6.12 9.63 -10.47
N LEU A 72 -5.41 10.71 -10.13
CA LEU A 72 -5.78 11.65 -9.06
C LEU A 72 -6.23 12.98 -9.67
N CYS A 73 -7.44 13.42 -9.28
CA CYS A 73 -8.03 14.66 -9.75
C CYS A 73 -8.15 15.75 -8.67
N GLN A 74 -8.21 15.38 -7.39
CA GLN A 74 -8.37 16.31 -6.26
C GLN A 74 -7.08 16.36 -5.44
N ARG A 75 -5.99 16.82 -6.06
CA ARG A 75 -4.66 16.84 -5.43
C ARG A 75 -4.44 18.00 -4.46
N GLU A 76 -5.20 19.09 -4.59
CA GLU A 76 -5.04 20.28 -3.74
C GLU A 76 -5.32 20.00 -2.27
N THR A 77 -6.17 19.02 -1.98
CA THR A 77 -6.51 18.61 -0.62
C THR A 77 -5.67 17.44 -0.12
N LEU A 78 -4.74 16.95 -0.95
CA LEU A 78 -3.93 15.78 -0.62
C LEU A 78 -2.83 16.16 0.37
N ASN A 79 -2.86 15.54 1.54
CA ASN A 79 -1.93 15.75 2.64
C ASN A 79 -1.44 14.39 3.12
N LEU A 80 -0.14 14.21 3.24
CA LEU A 80 0.46 12.93 3.59
C LEU A 80 0.03 12.46 4.99
N ASP A 81 -0.01 13.37 5.97
CA ASP A 81 -0.40 13.04 7.34
C ASP A 81 -1.87 12.62 7.39
N GLN A 82 -2.73 13.33 6.68
CA GLN A 82 -4.15 12.96 6.59
C GLN A 82 -4.34 11.64 5.85
N LEU A 83 -3.58 11.40 4.80
CA LEU A 83 -3.63 10.13 4.08
C LEU A 83 -3.24 8.96 4.98
N ALA A 84 -2.20 9.12 5.81
CA ALA A 84 -1.80 8.10 6.78
C ALA A 84 -2.94 7.80 7.76
N ALA A 85 -3.59 8.82 8.29
CA ALA A 85 -4.74 8.67 9.19
C ALA A 85 -5.92 7.98 8.50
N ASP A 86 -6.23 8.40 7.28
CA ASP A 86 -7.30 7.79 6.48
C ASP A 86 -7.03 6.31 6.18
N PHE A 87 -5.77 5.98 5.90
CA PHE A 87 -5.38 4.61 5.63
C PHE A 87 -5.52 3.70 6.86
N VAL A 88 -5.07 4.19 8.01
CA VAL A 88 -5.22 3.45 9.29
C VAL A 88 -6.71 3.23 9.60
N ALA A 89 -7.54 4.25 9.43
CA ALA A 89 -8.98 4.14 9.64
C ALA A 89 -9.63 3.15 8.67
N TYR A 90 -9.21 3.15 7.41
CA TYR A 90 -9.69 2.23 6.38
C TYR A 90 -9.46 0.76 6.78
N VAL A 91 -8.29 0.46 7.34
CA VAL A 91 -7.99 -0.91 7.80
C VAL A 91 -8.78 -1.26 9.05
N ALA A 92 -8.92 -0.30 9.99
CA ALA A 92 -9.66 -0.52 11.24
C ALA A 92 -11.16 -0.77 11.01
N GLU A 93 -11.75 -0.18 9.97
CA GLU A 93 -13.16 -0.37 9.63
C GLU A 93 -13.48 -1.80 9.20
N GLU A 94 -12.57 -2.45 8.46
CA GLU A 94 -12.72 -3.82 8.01
C GLU A 94 -11.40 -4.58 8.19
N PRO A 95 -11.22 -5.30 9.31
CA PRO A 95 -9.95 -5.96 9.63
C PRO A 95 -9.46 -6.96 8.57
N GLN A 96 -10.35 -7.55 7.79
CA GLN A 96 -9.95 -8.46 6.71
C GLN A 96 -9.13 -7.77 5.61
N ARG A 97 -9.17 -6.43 5.52
CA ARG A 97 -8.33 -5.66 4.60
C ARG A 97 -6.84 -5.81 4.90
N ALA A 98 -6.49 -6.16 6.14
CA ALA A 98 -5.10 -6.29 6.57
C ALA A 98 -4.30 -7.32 5.75
N THR A 99 -4.94 -8.33 5.18
CA THR A 99 -4.28 -9.38 4.40
C THR A 99 -4.16 -9.07 2.91
N THR A 100 -4.74 -7.97 2.44
CA THR A 100 -4.59 -7.54 1.04
C THR A 100 -3.23 -6.88 0.82
N SER A 101 -2.81 -6.72 -0.44
CA SER A 101 -1.55 -6.04 -0.72
C SER A 101 -1.62 -4.56 -0.32
N ALA A 102 -0.54 -4.03 0.24
CA ALA A 102 -0.46 -2.65 0.66
C ALA A 102 -0.71 -1.67 -0.49
N THR A 103 -0.19 -1.99 -1.68
CA THR A 103 -0.44 -1.18 -2.89
C THR A 103 -1.93 -1.05 -3.15
N ARG A 104 -2.67 -2.16 -3.11
CA ARG A 104 -4.11 -2.16 -3.32
C ARG A 104 -4.83 -1.31 -2.27
N GLY A 105 -4.47 -1.48 -1.00
CA GLY A 105 -5.08 -0.73 0.08
C GLY A 105 -4.89 0.78 -0.07
N VAL A 106 -3.68 1.22 -0.37
CA VAL A 106 -3.39 2.65 -0.57
C VAL A 106 -4.11 3.20 -1.80
N VAL A 107 -4.12 2.46 -2.90
CA VAL A 107 -4.81 2.88 -4.13
C VAL A 107 -6.31 3.05 -3.87
N GLU A 108 -6.93 2.11 -3.16
CA GLU A 108 -8.37 2.20 -2.82
C GLU A 108 -8.68 3.46 -2.01
N VAL A 109 -7.86 3.79 -1.01
CA VAL A 109 -8.06 5.00 -0.19
C VAL A 109 -7.86 6.27 -1.03
N LEU A 110 -6.80 6.31 -1.84
CA LEU A 110 -6.52 7.47 -2.70
C LEU A 110 -7.64 7.69 -3.73
N GLN A 111 -8.11 6.63 -4.38
CA GLN A 111 -9.19 6.75 -5.37
C GLN A 111 -10.51 7.18 -4.74
N ALA A 112 -10.83 6.69 -3.55
CA ALA A 112 -12.06 7.03 -2.86
C ALA A 112 -12.14 8.53 -2.51
N LYS A 113 -11.01 9.15 -2.13
CA LYS A 113 -10.97 10.54 -1.64
C LYS A 113 -10.46 11.55 -2.66
N HIS A 114 -9.61 11.14 -3.57
CA HIS A 114 -8.90 12.03 -4.49
C HIS A 114 -8.96 11.56 -5.94
N GLY A 115 -9.64 10.47 -6.23
CA GLY A 115 -9.72 9.91 -7.56
C GLY A 115 -10.56 10.76 -8.51
N CYS A 116 -10.33 10.53 -9.80
CA CYS A 116 -11.14 11.13 -10.83
C CYS A 116 -12.51 10.46 -10.88
N VAL A 117 -13.56 11.28 -10.98
CA VAL A 117 -14.92 10.76 -11.15
C VAL A 117 -15.06 10.34 -12.62
N LEU A 118 -15.40 9.08 -12.84
CA LEU A 118 -15.70 8.55 -14.16
C LEU A 118 -17.18 8.80 -14.45
N ASP A 119 -17.44 9.71 -15.35
CA ASP A 119 -18.81 9.95 -15.84
C ASP A 119 -19.18 8.99 -16.96
#